data_11696ae77a45966b8e2bc0528dde581b
#
_entry.id   11696ae77a45966b8e2bc0528dde581b
#
_cell.length_a   1.000
_cell.length_b   1.000
_cell.length_c   1.000
_cell.angle_alpha   90.00
_cell.angle_beta   90.00
_cell.angle_gamma   90.00
#
_symmetry.space_group_name_H-M   'P 1'
#
loop_
_entity.id
_entity.type
_entity.pdbx_description
1 polymer ?
#
loop_
_entity_poly.entity_id
_entity_poly.type
_entity_poly.pdbx_seq_one_letter_code
_entity_poly.pdbx_strand_id
1 'polypeptide(L)'
;MVMTTFKFDGGTERRMNAYLDGIAEILGNKRRKESFAKYAMGLMGDGERKSAEPIAARACGDPELADAYHQRLTHFLCDSNWDDADVRAFAARHALAEMTKREPVEAWIVDDTGFLKQGKHSVGVQRQYTGSAGKVTNCQVGASLSISTRSEHVPVDFALYLPESWANDVVRRREAHIPDEVIFKTKPELAIEMIRRAIKDGLPRGVVLGDSAYGDSSTFRRELREMGLNYAVEVHSPTTVWRLTKSGELRGEPMSVMDVGHHMGHQFRKVTWREGTKGKMSSWFASCRVRVVKHTAGGADDEEVSLLMERPDGEVAPTKFWFATLPKKTSKKRLVCVVKERYRTERAYQDLKGELGLDHFEGRTFRGWHHHVSAVLSCFAFIVAEKARRFSPRSQLQKSQLQERLQKADGPHQGAAGAPLPRLLHHRAPRLRTDHRHLASAMPLLP
;
A
#
# COMPACT_ATOMS: atom_id res chain seq x y z
N MET A 1 3.86 -30.96 -18.37
CA MET A 1 4.57 -29.64 -18.34
C MET A 1 4.95 -29.38 -16.90
N VAL A 2 6.24 -29.49 -16.58
CA VAL A 2 6.76 -29.47 -15.21
C VAL A 2 6.51 -28.08 -14.62
N MET A 3 5.85 -28.00 -13.46
CA MET A 3 5.79 -26.79 -12.65
C MET A 3 7.21 -26.25 -12.54
N THR A 4 7.42 -25.02 -13.03
CA THR A 4 8.65 -24.28 -12.74
C THR A 4 8.57 -23.94 -11.25
N THR A 5 9.15 -24.80 -10.44
CA THR A 5 9.20 -24.65 -8.99
C THR A 5 9.99 -23.40 -8.71
N PHE A 6 9.36 -22.41 -8.09
CA PHE A 6 10.06 -21.27 -7.51
C PHE A 6 11.07 -21.85 -6.51
N LYS A 7 12.32 -21.94 -6.91
CA LYS A 7 13.39 -22.46 -6.02
C LYS A 7 13.81 -21.34 -5.08
N PHE A 8 13.16 -21.28 -3.93
CA PHE A 8 13.72 -20.56 -2.80
C PHE A 8 15.05 -21.23 -2.40
N ASP A 9 16.01 -20.43 -1.91
CA ASP A 9 17.10 -21.05 -1.16
C ASP A 9 16.53 -21.78 0.07
N GLY A 10 17.18 -22.85 0.52
CA GLY A 10 16.66 -23.70 1.61
C GLY A 10 16.43 -22.94 2.94
N GLY A 11 16.99 -21.73 3.09
CA GLY A 11 16.72 -20.85 4.24
C GLY A 11 15.38 -20.13 4.08
N THR A 12 15.09 -19.59 2.90
CA THR A 12 13.82 -18.93 2.58
C THR A 12 12.68 -19.92 2.60
N GLU A 13 12.88 -21.13 2.11
CA GLU A 13 11.86 -22.19 2.13
C GLU A 13 11.45 -22.58 3.57
N ARG A 14 12.43 -22.78 4.47
CA ARG A 14 12.13 -23.04 5.90
C ARG A 14 11.33 -21.90 6.53
N ARG A 15 11.67 -20.64 6.23
CA ARG A 15 10.93 -19.48 6.76
C ARG A 15 9.52 -19.36 6.19
N MET A 16 9.34 -19.68 4.91
CA MET A 16 8.01 -19.75 4.28
C MET A 16 7.16 -20.80 4.97
N ASN A 17 7.69 -22.02 5.18
CA ASN A 17 6.96 -23.08 5.86
C ASN A 17 6.58 -22.64 7.29
N ALA A 18 7.50 -22.09 8.07
CA ALA A 18 7.20 -21.57 9.41
C ALA A 18 6.16 -20.44 9.40
N TYR A 19 6.20 -19.56 8.38
CA TYR A 19 5.22 -18.50 8.20
C TYR A 19 3.83 -19.05 7.88
N LEU A 20 3.75 -20.02 6.97
CA LEU A 20 2.50 -20.71 6.62
C LEU A 20 1.96 -21.52 7.81
N ASP A 21 2.82 -22.13 8.63
CA ASP A 21 2.42 -22.82 9.85
C ASP A 21 1.79 -21.86 10.87
N GLY A 22 2.35 -20.65 11.05
CA GLY A 22 1.75 -19.64 11.91
C GLY A 22 0.37 -19.16 11.44
N ILE A 23 0.18 -18.97 10.12
CA ILE A 23 -1.15 -18.70 9.56
C ILE A 23 -2.09 -19.89 9.76
N ALA A 24 -1.56 -21.08 9.61
CA ALA A 24 -2.29 -22.32 9.75
C ALA A 24 -2.91 -22.51 11.17
N GLU A 25 -2.27 -22.02 12.22
CA GLU A 25 -2.83 -22.00 13.58
C GLU A 25 -4.10 -21.15 13.65
N ILE A 26 -4.08 -19.96 13.01
CA ILE A 26 -5.25 -19.07 12.92
C ILE A 26 -6.39 -19.74 12.15
N LEU A 27 -6.08 -20.45 11.08
CA LEU A 27 -7.06 -21.14 10.25
C LEU A 27 -7.71 -22.36 10.98
N GLY A 28 -7.04 -22.93 11.98
CA GLY A 28 -7.58 -23.92 12.92
C GLY A 28 -8.01 -25.27 12.35
N ASN A 29 -7.87 -25.50 11.03
CA ASN A 29 -8.36 -26.70 10.36
C ASN A 29 -7.39 -27.13 9.25
N LYS A 30 -7.04 -28.42 9.21
CA LYS A 30 -6.08 -28.99 8.24
C LYS A 30 -6.43 -28.67 6.78
N ARG A 31 -7.70 -28.78 6.38
CA ARG A 31 -8.13 -28.50 5.00
C ARG A 31 -7.96 -27.01 4.63
N ARG A 32 -8.24 -26.11 5.59
CA ARG A 32 -8.03 -24.67 5.37
C ARG A 32 -6.54 -24.33 5.24
N LYS A 33 -5.68 -24.96 6.06
CA LYS A 33 -4.21 -24.86 5.96
C LYS A 33 -3.72 -25.19 4.57
N GLU A 34 -4.11 -26.40 4.07
CA GLU A 34 -3.71 -26.88 2.76
C GLU A 34 -4.21 -25.95 1.63
N SER A 35 -5.47 -25.50 1.72
CA SER A 35 -6.04 -24.58 0.73
C SER A 35 -5.37 -23.22 0.74
N PHE A 36 -5.09 -22.66 1.93
CA PHE A 36 -4.36 -21.39 2.05
C PHE A 36 -2.96 -21.51 1.47
N ALA A 37 -2.19 -22.53 1.86
CA ALA A 37 -0.82 -22.72 1.38
C ALA A 37 -0.78 -22.85 -0.16
N LYS A 38 -1.69 -23.66 -0.74
CA LYS A 38 -1.80 -23.80 -2.19
C LYS A 38 -2.18 -22.50 -2.88
N TYR A 39 -3.14 -21.77 -2.31
CA TYR A 39 -3.56 -20.48 -2.85
C TYR A 39 -2.44 -19.44 -2.79
N ALA A 40 -1.78 -19.32 -1.65
CA ALA A 40 -0.64 -18.41 -1.46
C ALA A 40 0.51 -18.73 -2.43
N MET A 41 0.86 -20.02 -2.58
CA MET A 41 1.87 -20.45 -3.55
C MET A 41 1.45 -20.15 -5.00
N GLY A 42 0.16 -20.28 -5.31
CA GLY A 42 -0.40 -19.92 -6.62
C GLY A 42 -0.39 -18.41 -6.89
N LEU A 43 -0.59 -17.58 -5.85
CA LEU A 43 -0.48 -16.12 -5.94
C LEU A 43 0.97 -15.67 -6.16
N MET A 44 1.93 -16.29 -5.49
CA MET A 44 3.36 -15.97 -5.60
C MET A 44 4.05 -16.62 -6.81
N GLY A 45 3.46 -17.67 -7.37
CA GLY A 45 4.00 -18.40 -8.52
C GLY A 45 3.80 -17.65 -9.84
N ASP A 46 4.41 -18.17 -10.89
CA ASP A 46 4.25 -17.67 -12.25
C ASP A 46 2.81 -17.79 -12.75
N GLY A 47 2.42 -16.93 -13.68
CA GLY A 47 1.12 -16.93 -14.33
C GLY A 47 0.45 -15.58 -14.32
N GLU A 48 -0.07 -15.16 -15.46
CA GLU A 48 -0.71 -13.85 -15.66
C GLU A 48 -2.05 -13.72 -14.90
N ARG A 49 -2.83 -14.80 -14.82
CA ARG A 49 -4.10 -14.84 -14.07
C ARG A 49 -3.90 -15.56 -12.74
N LYS A 50 -4.34 -14.89 -11.67
CA LYS A 50 -4.21 -15.37 -10.28
C LYS A 50 -5.56 -15.48 -9.56
N SER A 51 -6.62 -15.78 -10.31
CA SER A 51 -7.90 -16.20 -9.75
C SER A 51 -7.89 -17.70 -9.39
N ALA A 52 -8.91 -18.16 -8.67
CA ALA A 52 -8.95 -19.51 -8.11
C ALA A 52 -8.82 -20.62 -9.17
N GLU A 53 -9.48 -20.48 -10.32
CA GLU A 53 -9.46 -21.47 -11.39
C GLU A 53 -8.07 -21.62 -12.03
N PRO A 54 -7.39 -20.58 -12.55
CA PRO A 54 -6.04 -20.71 -13.08
C PRO A 54 -5.00 -21.17 -12.05
N ILE A 55 -5.17 -20.82 -10.78
CA ILE A 55 -4.32 -21.34 -9.70
C ILE A 55 -4.56 -22.84 -9.52
N ALA A 56 -5.81 -23.28 -9.48
CA ALA A 56 -6.15 -24.71 -9.38
C ALA A 56 -5.57 -25.50 -10.54
N ALA A 57 -5.76 -25.04 -11.77
CA ALA A 57 -5.24 -25.68 -12.97
C ALA A 57 -3.71 -25.84 -12.96
N ARG A 58 -2.98 -24.81 -12.47
CA ARG A 58 -1.52 -24.87 -12.35
C ARG A 58 -1.04 -25.73 -11.18
N ALA A 59 -1.78 -25.73 -10.06
CA ALA A 59 -1.42 -26.49 -8.87
C ALA A 59 -1.76 -27.97 -8.98
N CYS A 60 -2.63 -28.33 -9.92
CA CYS A 60 -3.05 -29.70 -10.15
C CYS A 60 -2.10 -30.38 -11.13
N GLY A 61 -1.41 -31.45 -10.70
CA GLY A 61 -0.57 -32.27 -11.59
C GLY A 61 -1.38 -33.11 -12.58
N ASP A 62 -2.67 -33.29 -12.30
CA ASP A 62 -3.60 -34.09 -13.09
C ASP A 62 -4.78 -33.20 -13.55
N PRO A 63 -4.98 -32.98 -14.86
CA PRO A 63 -6.06 -32.17 -15.40
C PRO A 63 -7.46 -32.64 -14.95
N GLU A 64 -7.67 -33.94 -14.72
CA GLU A 64 -8.96 -34.47 -14.27
C GLU A 64 -9.34 -34.02 -12.86
N LEU A 65 -8.36 -33.62 -12.05
CA LEU A 65 -8.57 -33.10 -10.70
C LEU A 65 -8.69 -31.59 -10.64
N ALA A 66 -8.50 -30.87 -11.74
CA ALA A 66 -8.47 -29.41 -11.76
C ALA A 66 -9.78 -28.79 -11.26
N ASP A 67 -10.93 -29.33 -11.66
CA ASP A 67 -12.25 -28.86 -11.22
C ASP A 67 -12.45 -29.05 -9.71
N ALA A 68 -12.07 -30.21 -9.18
CA ALA A 68 -12.17 -30.47 -7.74
C ALA A 68 -11.28 -29.53 -6.93
N TYR A 69 -10.09 -29.18 -7.46
CA TYR A 69 -9.20 -28.18 -6.85
C TYR A 69 -9.79 -26.77 -6.92
N HIS A 70 -10.36 -26.39 -8.05
CA HIS A 70 -11.03 -25.10 -8.23
C HIS A 70 -12.19 -24.95 -7.24
N GLN A 71 -13.09 -25.94 -7.16
CA GLN A 71 -14.18 -25.94 -6.19
C GLN A 71 -13.68 -25.83 -4.74
N ARG A 72 -12.60 -26.53 -4.39
CA ARG A 72 -12.00 -26.46 -3.05
C ARG A 72 -11.46 -25.08 -2.74
N LEU A 73 -10.77 -24.42 -3.68
CA LEU A 73 -10.26 -23.06 -3.49
C LEU A 73 -11.40 -22.04 -3.43
N THR A 74 -12.42 -22.19 -4.25
CA THR A 74 -13.62 -21.33 -4.23
C THR A 74 -14.35 -21.44 -2.89
N HIS A 75 -14.60 -22.68 -2.42
CA HIS A 75 -15.17 -22.91 -1.09
C HIS A 75 -14.28 -22.33 0.03
N PHE A 76 -12.97 -22.50 -0.07
CA PHE A 76 -12.04 -21.93 0.90
C PHE A 76 -12.14 -20.41 0.98
N LEU A 77 -12.26 -19.72 -0.16
CA LEU A 77 -12.36 -18.26 -0.22
C LEU A 77 -13.76 -17.75 0.16
N CYS A 78 -14.81 -18.36 -0.40
CA CYS A 78 -16.16 -17.77 -0.33
C CYS A 78 -16.99 -18.25 0.87
N ASP A 79 -16.80 -19.53 1.28
CA ASP A 79 -17.71 -20.18 2.23
C ASP A 79 -17.05 -20.55 3.56
N SER A 80 -15.74 -20.82 3.56
CA SER A 80 -15.03 -21.17 4.80
C SER A 80 -15.03 -20.02 5.81
N ASN A 81 -15.32 -20.36 7.07
CA ASN A 81 -15.34 -19.38 8.15
C ASN A 81 -13.98 -19.31 8.86
N TRP A 82 -13.09 -18.44 8.40
CA TRP A 82 -11.83 -18.11 9.05
C TRP A 82 -11.68 -16.60 9.17
N ASP A 83 -10.96 -16.17 10.22
CA ASP A 83 -10.78 -14.74 10.52
C ASP A 83 -9.69 -14.14 9.62
N ASP A 84 -10.13 -13.34 8.66
CA ASP A 84 -9.25 -12.66 7.71
C ASP A 84 -8.49 -11.50 8.36
N ALA A 85 -9.05 -10.86 9.39
CA ALA A 85 -8.38 -9.80 10.12
C ALA A 85 -7.21 -10.34 10.96
N ASP A 86 -7.38 -11.49 11.61
CA ASP A 86 -6.30 -12.14 12.36
C ASP A 86 -5.14 -12.59 11.44
N VAL A 87 -5.47 -13.08 10.25
CA VAL A 87 -4.46 -13.42 9.23
C VAL A 87 -3.69 -12.17 8.78
N ARG A 88 -4.38 -11.04 8.52
CA ARG A 88 -3.71 -9.76 8.19
C ARG A 88 -2.84 -9.26 9.35
N ALA A 89 -3.34 -9.31 10.58
CA ALA A 89 -2.61 -8.89 11.76
C ALA A 89 -1.33 -9.72 11.97
N PHE A 90 -1.40 -11.05 11.78
CA PHE A 90 -0.23 -11.91 11.81
C PHE A 90 0.79 -11.53 10.73
N ALA A 91 0.34 -11.37 9.50
CA ALA A 91 1.18 -11.00 8.36
C ALA A 91 1.85 -9.63 8.58
N ALA A 92 1.10 -8.64 9.07
CA ALA A 92 1.62 -7.32 9.40
C ALA A 92 2.73 -7.39 10.46
N ARG A 93 2.49 -8.12 11.57
CA ARG A 93 3.50 -8.31 12.62
C ARG A 93 4.76 -9.00 12.10
N HIS A 94 4.61 -10.02 11.24
CA HIS A 94 5.74 -10.71 10.62
C HIS A 94 6.61 -9.77 9.78
N ALA A 95 6.01 -8.96 8.91
CA ALA A 95 6.74 -8.01 8.08
C ALA A 95 7.38 -6.90 8.91
N LEU A 96 6.63 -6.29 9.82
CA LEU A 96 7.11 -5.19 10.67
C LEU A 96 8.24 -5.64 11.60
N ALA A 97 8.22 -6.87 12.09
CA ALA A 97 9.33 -7.42 12.90
C ALA A 97 10.67 -7.39 12.16
N GLU A 98 10.68 -7.58 10.84
CA GLU A 98 11.92 -7.48 10.05
C GLU A 98 12.22 -6.04 9.61
N MET A 99 11.20 -5.28 9.21
CA MET A 99 11.35 -3.89 8.78
C MET A 99 11.90 -3.00 9.91
N THR A 100 11.39 -3.15 11.14
CA THR A 100 11.74 -2.29 12.27
C THR A 100 13.06 -2.63 12.95
N LYS A 101 13.70 -3.76 12.61
CA LYS A 101 15.08 -4.05 13.03
C LYS A 101 16.10 -3.03 12.52
N ARG A 102 15.77 -2.30 11.48
CA ARG A 102 16.69 -1.39 10.79
C ARG A 102 16.31 0.07 10.94
N GLU A 103 15.05 0.36 10.85
CA GLU A 103 14.51 1.71 10.75
C GLU A 103 13.18 1.81 11.48
N PRO A 104 12.93 2.89 12.21
CA PRO A 104 11.61 3.08 12.84
C PRO A 104 10.52 3.23 11.77
N VAL A 105 9.29 2.97 12.17
CA VAL A 105 8.12 3.32 11.35
C VAL A 105 8.07 4.84 11.19
N GLU A 106 7.91 5.30 9.97
CA GLU A 106 7.80 6.72 9.62
C GLU A 106 6.36 7.14 9.38
N ALA A 107 5.60 6.35 8.64
CA ALA A 107 4.24 6.74 8.27
C ALA A 107 3.26 5.57 8.27
N TRP A 108 1.99 5.91 8.56
CA TRP A 108 0.80 5.14 8.29
C TRP A 108 0.05 5.80 7.15
N ILE A 109 -0.13 5.12 6.03
CA ILE A 109 -0.66 5.71 4.81
C ILE A 109 -2.04 5.13 4.55
N VAL A 110 -3.07 5.98 4.59
CA VAL A 110 -4.43 5.63 4.17
C VAL A 110 -4.64 6.07 2.73
N ASP A 111 -5.21 5.17 1.93
CA ASP A 111 -5.48 5.42 0.52
C ASP A 111 -6.57 4.47 0.04
N ASP A 112 -7.01 4.59 -1.21
CA ASP A 112 -7.93 3.63 -1.82
C ASP A 112 -7.49 3.22 -3.22
N THR A 113 -7.99 2.06 -3.67
CA THR A 113 -7.76 1.60 -5.03
C THR A 113 -9.00 0.93 -5.61
N GLY A 114 -9.23 1.14 -6.90
CA GLY A 114 -10.35 0.54 -7.63
C GLY A 114 -9.99 -0.81 -8.24
N PHE A 115 -10.97 -1.69 -8.27
CA PHE A 115 -10.96 -3.00 -8.90
C PHE A 115 -11.97 -2.98 -10.03
N LEU A 116 -11.52 -2.92 -11.27
CA LEU A 116 -12.41 -2.82 -12.42
C LEU A 116 -13.23 -4.10 -12.57
N LYS A 117 -14.53 -3.96 -12.82
CA LYS A 117 -15.47 -5.08 -12.98
C LYS A 117 -16.37 -4.87 -14.19
N GLN A 118 -16.71 -5.96 -14.87
CA GLN A 118 -17.61 -5.95 -16.04
C GLN A 118 -19.08 -6.02 -15.64
N GLY A 119 -19.40 -6.86 -14.63
CA GLY A 119 -20.76 -7.19 -14.24
C GLY A 119 -21.32 -6.33 -13.10
N LYS A 120 -22.55 -6.68 -12.65
CA LYS A 120 -23.31 -5.98 -11.61
C LYS A 120 -23.32 -6.71 -10.26
N HIS A 121 -22.80 -7.94 -10.20
CA HIS A 121 -23.01 -8.87 -9.08
C HIS A 121 -21.84 -8.96 -8.10
N SER A 122 -20.66 -8.42 -8.47
CA SER A 122 -19.55 -8.38 -7.50
C SER A 122 -19.90 -7.44 -6.36
N VAL A 123 -19.69 -7.88 -5.11
CA VAL A 123 -20.04 -7.11 -3.91
C VAL A 123 -19.46 -5.69 -3.96
N GLY A 124 -20.27 -4.68 -3.68
CA GLY A 124 -19.84 -3.26 -3.65
C GLY A 124 -19.57 -2.63 -5.02
N VAL A 125 -19.86 -3.34 -6.14
CA VAL A 125 -19.65 -2.81 -7.48
C VAL A 125 -20.67 -1.73 -7.84
N GLN A 126 -20.20 -0.61 -8.35
CA GLN A 126 -21.03 0.44 -8.98
C GLN A 126 -20.18 1.31 -9.90
N ARG A 127 -20.83 2.19 -10.67
CA ARG A 127 -20.16 3.26 -11.41
C ARG A 127 -19.71 4.34 -10.42
N GLN A 128 -18.42 4.44 -10.21
CA GLN A 128 -17.80 5.41 -9.31
C GLN A 128 -16.42 5.83 -9.83
N TYR A 129 -15.91 6.97 -9.36
CA TYR A 129 -14.58 7.41 -9.71
C TYR A 129 -13.53 6.48 -9.08
N THR A 130 -12.51 6.15 -9.84
CA THR A 130 -11.33 5.46 -9.34
C THR A 130 -10.06 6.02 -9.97
N GLY A 131 -9.07 6.33 -9.13
CA GLY A 131 -7.75 6.76 -9.56
C GLY A 131 -7.05 5.73 -10.46
N SER A 132 -7.31 4.44 -10.26
CA SER A 132 -6.76 3.35 -11.09
C SER A 132 -7.12 3.46 -12.58
N ALA A 133 -8.28 4.08 -12.91
CA ALA A 133 -8.73 4.30 -14.28
C ALA A 133 -8.73 5.79 -14.68
N GLY A 134 -8.51 6.70 -13.72
CA GLY A 134 -8.59 8.15 -13.95
C GLY A 134 -9.95 8.68 -14.36
N LYS A 135 -11.02 7.89 -14.16
CA LYS A 135 -12.39 8.22 -14.61
C LYS A 135 -13.45 7.48 -13.80
N VAL A 136 -14.70 7.90 -13.99
CA VAL A 136 -15.86 7.16 -13.48
C VAL A 136 -16.07 5.89 -14.32
N THR A 137 -15.99 4.73 -13.66
CA THR A 137 -16.15 3.42 -14.32
C THR A 137 -16.80 2.42 -13.34
N ASN A 138 -17.20 1.25 -13.87
CA ASN A 138 -17.76 0.19 -13.06
C ASN A 138 -16.65 -0.51 -12.27
N CYS A 139 -16.62 -0.33 -10.95
CA CYS A 139 -15.56 -0.87 -10.11
C CYS A 139 -16.03 -1.11 -8.67
N GLN A 140 -15.29 -1.97 -7.97
CA GLN A 140 -15.25 -1.99 -6.51
C GLN A 140 -14.16 -1.02 -6.06
N VAL A 141 -14.22 -0.51 -4.84
CA VAL A 141 -13.16 0.30 -4.24
C VAL A 141 -12.79 -0.32 -2.89
N GLY A 142 -11.51 -0.49 -2.66
CA GLY A 142 -10.96 -0.93 -1.38
C GLY A 142 -10.16 0.20 -0.74
N ALA A 143 -10.51 0.56 0.49
CA ALA A 143 -9.68 1.43 1.33
C ALA A 143 -8.58 0.59 1.99
N SER A 144 -7.38 1.13 2.13
CA SER A 144 -6.25 0.42 2.73
C SER A 144 -5.51 1.25 3.77
N LEU A 145 -4.84 0.54 4.67
CA LEU A 145 -3.84 1.08 5.57
C LEU A 145 -2.49 0.40 5.26
N SER A 146 -1.48 1.21 4.97
CA SER A 146 -0.10 0.76 4.77
C SER A 146 0.81 1.37 5.82
N ILE A 147 1.86 0.63 6.21
CA ILE A 147 2.90 1.12 7.13
C ILE A 147 4.22 1.19 6.38
N SER A 148 4.94 2.30 6.54
CA SER A 148 6.24 2.49 5.92
C SER A 148 7.34 2.82 6.92
N THR A 149 8.54 2.29 6.65
CA THR A 149 9.82 2.79 7.13
C THR A 149 10.46 3.62 6.03
N ARG A 150 11.67 4.10 6.23
CA ARG A 150 12.39 4.84 5.19
C ARG A 150 12.65 4.02 3.91
N SER A 151 12.90 2.70 4.04
CA SER A 151 13.26 1.84 2.91
C SER A 151 12.12 0.96 2.42
N GLU A 152 11.26 0.46 3.31
CA GLU A 152 10.25 -0.52 3.00
C GLU A 152 8.84 -0.04 3.37
N HIS A 153 7.83 -0.69 2.78
CA HIS A 153 6.43 -0.46 3.13
C HIS A 153 5.63 -1.76 2.98
N VAL A 154 4.57 -1.88 3.77
CA VAL A 154 3.68 -3.03 3.76
C VAL A 154 2.24 -2.58 3.98
N PRO A 155 1.29 -2.93 3.12
CA PRO A 155 -0.15 -2.84 3.41
C PRO A 155 -0.49 -3.83 4.52
N VAL A 156 -1.13 -3.33 5.58
CA VAL A 156 -1.45 -4.11 6.79
C VAL A 156 -2.93 -4.39 6.92
N ASP A 157 -3.78 -3.57 6.31
CA ASP A 157 -5.22 -3.75 6.35
C ASP A 157 -5.90 -3.23 5.09
N PHE A 158 -7.05 -3.84 4.76
CA PHE A 158 -7.90 -3.48 3.64
C PHE A 158 -9.37 -3.65 4.01
N ALA A 159 -10.22 -2.71 3.59
CA ALA A 159 -11.65 -2.77 3.78
C ALA A 159 -12.37 -2.47 2.45
N LEU A 160 -13.34 -3.30 2.08
CA LEU A 160 -14.18 -3.02 0.92
C LEU A 160 -15.09 -1.83 1.22
N TYR A 161 -15.02 -0.78 0.41
CA TYR A 161 -16.00 0.29 0.44
C TYR A 161 -17.33 -0.23 -0.10
N LEU A 162 -18.34 -0.28 0.77
CA LEU A 162 -19.68 -0.70 0.41
C LEU A 162 -20.53 0.55 0.15
N PRO A 163 -20.84 0.88 -1.11
CA PRO A 163 -21.67 2.04 -1.42
C PRO A 163 -23.05 1.97 -0.76
N GLU A 164 -23.67 3.13 -0.50
CA GLU A 164 -25.00 3.23 0.11
C GLU A 164 -26.06 2.40 -0.65
N SER A 165 -25.96 2.39 -1.99
CA SER A 165 -26.82 1.59 -2.86
C SER A 165 -26.69 0.08 -2.64
N TRP A 166 -25.62 -0.38 -2.01
CA TRP A 166 -25.41 -1.77 -1.60
C TRP A 166 -25.78 -1.98 -0.14
N ALA A 167 -25.41 -1.02 0.73
CA ALA A 167 -25.65 -1.13 2.16
C ALA A 167 -27.14 -1.18 2.50
N ASN A 168 -27.98 -0.49 1.72
CA ASN A 168 -29.42 -0.39 1.90
C ASN A 168 -30.24 -1.38 1.07
N ASP A 169 -29.63 -2.18 0.20
CA ASP A 169 -30.30 -3.17 -0.66
C ASP A 169 -30.28 -4.56 -0.02
N VAL A 170 -31.39 -4.95 0.60
CA VAL A 170 -31.53 -6.22 1.32
C VAL A 170 -31.29 -7.43 0.38
N VAL A 171 -31.72 -7.36 -0.88
CA VAL A 171 -31.55 -8.45 -1.86
C VAL A 171 -30.08 -8.64 -2.19
N ARG A 172 -29.40 -7.56 -2.58
CA ARG A 172 -27.96 -7.58 -2.88
C ARG A 172 -27.11 -8.01 -1.68
N ARG A 173 -27.47 -7.55 -0.46
CA ARG A 173 -26.79 -7.96 0.78
C ARG A 173 -26.85 -9.47 0.96
N ARG A 174 -28.04 -10.06 0.79
CA ARG A 174 -28.24 -11.50 0.92
C ARG A 174 -27.47 -12.28 -0.14
N GLU A 175 -27.56 -11.86 -1.42
CA GLU A 175 -26.85 -12.51 -2.53
C GLU A 175 -25.32 -12.49 -2.37
N ALA A 176 -24.79 -11.39 -1.83
CA ALA A 176 -23.36 -11.22 -1.62
C ALA A 176 -22.88 -11.70 -0.22
N HIS A 177 -23.78 -12.27 0.59
CA HIS A 177 -23.50 -12.73 1.95
C HIS A 177 -22.85 -11.62 2.81
N ILE A 178 -23.37 -10.38 2.73
CA ILE A 178 -22.88 -9.28 3.55
C ILE A 178 -23.43 -9.46 4.96
N PRO A 179 -22.58 -9.51 6.01
CA PRO A 179 -23.01 -9.65 7.40
C PRO A 179 -23.94 -8.49 7.84
N ASP A 180 -24.89 -8.78 8.70
CA ASP A 180 -25.90 -7.79 9.12
C ASP A 180 -25.29 -6.58 9.84
N GLU A 181 -24.20 -6.78 10.57
CA GLU A 181 -23.44 -5.75 11.27
C GLU A 181 -22.68 -4.81 10.36
N VAL A 182 -22.49 -5.16 9.09
CA VAL A 182 -21.81 -4.29 8.10
C VAL A 182 -22.80 -3.23 7.62
N ILE A 183 -22.58 -2.00 8.04
CA ILE A 183 -23.35 -0.81 7.64
C ILE A 183 -22.56 0.05 6.64
N PHE A 184 -23.25 1.02 6.04
CA PHE A 184 -22.57 2.03 5.23
C PHE A 184 -21.55 2.81 6.06
N LYS A 185 -20.35 2.96 5.51
CA LYS A 185 -19.28 3.80 6.05
C LYS A 185 -18.59 4.53 4.93
N THR A 186 -18.27 5.78 5.19
CA THR A 186 -17.41 6.56 4.29
C THR A 186 -15.97 6.02 4.30
N LYS A 187 -15.17 6.34 3.30
CA LYS A 187 -13.76 5.93 3.25
C LYS A 187 -12.95 6.43 4.47
N PRO A 188 -13.11 7.69 4.94
CA PRO A 188 -12.46 8.13 6.18
C PRO A 188 -12.86 7.31 7.41
N GLU A 189 -14.14 6.92 7.55
CA GLU A 189 -14.58 6.07 8.66
C GLU A 189 -13.97 4.67 8.60
N LEU A 190 -13.89 4.06 7.40
CA LEU A 190 -13.19 2.79 7.20
C LEU A 190 -11.70 2.90 7.57
N ALA A 191 -11.05 4.01 7.20
CA ALA A 191 -9.66 4.26 7.54
C ALA A 191 -9.45 4.40 9.07
N ILE A 192 -10.35 5.08 9.77
CA ILE A 192 -10.32 5.19 11.24
C ILE A 192 -10.44 3.80 11.91
N GLU A 193 -11.31 2.94 11.39
CA GLU A 193 -11.43 1.58 11.92
C GLU A 193 -10.16 0.74 11.70
N MET A 194 -9.56 0.83 10.53
CA MET A 194 -8.27 0.17 10.27
C MET A 194 -7.18 0.69 11.20
N ILE A 195 -7.10 2.00 11.42
CA ILE A 195 -6.15 2.62 12.35
C ILE A 195 -6.38 2.15 13.79
N ARG A 196 -7.65 2.07 14.24
CA ARG A 196 -7.99 1.56 15.57
C ARG A 196 -7.58 0.10 15.75
N ARG A 197 -7.80 -0.75 14.72
CA ARG A 197 -7.32 -2.13 14.73
C ARG A 197 -5.79 -2.19 14.82
N ALA A 198 -5.08 -1.41 14.01
CA ALA A 198 -3.63 -1.36 14.04
C ALA A 198 -3.08 -0.93 15.42
N ILE A 199 -3.73 0.02 16.10
CA ILE A 199 -3.39 0.41 17.49
C ILE A 199 -3.66 -0.74 18.46
N LYS A 200 -4.83 -1.39 18.36
CA LYS A 200 -5.21 -2.54 19.20
C LYS A 200 -4.20 -3.70 19.04
N ASP A 201 -3.75 -3.94 17.82
CA ASP A 201 -2.76 -4.98 17.49
C ASP A 201 -1.33 -4.61 17.89
N GLY A 202 -1.14 -3.44 18.50
CA GLY A 202 0.16 -2.96 18.98
C GLY A 202 1.15 -2.60 17.88
N LEU A 203 0.68 -2.27 16.67
CA LEU A 203 1.59 -1.92 15.58
C LEU A 203 2.31 -0.60 15.85
N PRO A 204 3.61 -0.48 15.49
CA PRO A 204 4.40 0.72 15.75
C PRO A 204 3.79 1.94 15.06
N ARG A 205 3.60 3.03 15.84
CA ARG A 205 2.95 4.26 15.36
C ARG A 205 3.82 5.04 14.39
N GLY A 206 3.18 5.66 13.38
CA GLY A 206 3.79 6.58 12.42
C GLY A 206 2.93 7.82 12.22
N VAL A 207 3.38 8.74 11.37
CA VAL A 207 2.57 9.89 10.94
C VAL A 207 1.50 9.42 9.97
N VAL A 208 0.23 9.76 10.22
CA VAL A 208 -0.86 9.36 9.31
C VAL A 208 -0.85 10.26 8.08
N LEU A 209 -0.78 9.65 6.90
CA LEU A 209 -0.83 10.30 5.60
C LEU A 209 -2.11 9.90 4.87
N GLY A 210 -2.72 10.83 4.15
CA GLY A 210 -3.88 10.59 3.30
C GLY A 210 -4.01 11.69 2.24
N ASP A 211 -4.77 11.42 1.19
CA ASP A 211 -5.13 12.43 0.22
C ASP A 211 -6.30 13.31 0.72
N SER A 212 -6.79 14.19 -0.15
CA SER A 212 -7.87 15.12 0.19
C SER A 212 -9.19 14.44 0.49
N ALA A 213 -9.45 13.23 -0.02
CA ALA A 213 -10.65 12.47 0.33
C ALA A 213 -10.72 12.14 1.83
N TYR A 214 -9.55 11.99 2.45
CA TYR A 214 -9.42 11.81 3.91
C TYR A 214 -9.16 13.15 4.62
N GLY A 215 -8.29 13.98 4.05
CA GLY A 215 -7.82 15.20 4.70
C GLY A 215 -8.87 16.29 4.85
N ASP A 216 -9.86 16.38 3.97
CA ASP A 216 -10.96 17.35 4.10
C ASP A 216 -11.94 16.99 5.22
N SER A 217 -11.99 15.72 5.64
CA SER A 217 -12.84 15.29 6.75
C SER A 217 -12.32 15.82 8.09
N SER A 218 -12.99 16.82 8.65
CA SER A 218 -12.68 17.36 9.98
C SER A 218 -12.84 16.29 11.08
N THR A 219 -13.82 15.40 10.93
CA THR A 219 -14.03 14.25 11.83
C THR A 219 -12.82 13.31 11.80
N PHE A 220 -12.32 12.96 10.61
CA PHE A 220 -11.13 12.13 10.48
C PHE A 220 -9.92 12.74 11.19
N ARG A 221 -9.63 14.02 10.94
CA ARG A 221 -8.51 14.72 11.58
C ARG A 221 -8.66 14.82 13.09
N ARG A 222 -9.90 15.06 13.59
CA ARG A 222 -10.20 15.10 15.02
C ARG A 222 -9.94 13.74 15.66
N GLU A 223 -10.45 12.66 15.11
CA GLU A 223 -10.26 11.31 15.64
C GLU A 223 -8.80 10.90 15.69
N LEU A 224 -8.00 11.27 14.70
CA LEU A 224 -6.54 11.06 14.73
C LEU A 224 -5.89 11.76 15.92
N ARG A 225 -6.28 13.01 16.20
CA ARG A 225 -5.76 13.77 17.36
C ARG A 225 -6.18 13.13 18.68
N GLU A 226 -7.45 12.70 18.79
CA GLU A 226 -7.96 11.99 19.97
C GLU A 226 -7.22 10.68 20.26
N MET A 227 -6.78 9.97 19.21
CA MET A 227 -5.90 8.79 19.31
C MET A 227 -4.43 9.13 19.59
N GLY A 228 -4.07 10.42 19.70
CA GLY A 228 -2.70 10.87 19.91
C GLY A 228 -1.78 10.63 18.71
N LEU A 229 -2.33 10.60 17.49
CA LEU A 229 -1.57 10.42 16.26
C LEU A 229 -1.29 11.76 15.58
N ASN A 230 -0.04 11.95 15.14
CA ASN A 230 0.27 13.01 14.20
C ASN A 230 -0.17 12.62 12.79
N TYR A 231 -0.58 13.63 12.02
CA TYR A 231 -0.93 13.43 10.63
C TYR A 231 -0.30 14.48 9.71
N ALA A 232 -0.25 14.18 8.41
CA ALA A 232 0.03 15.11 7.34
C ALA A 232 -0.84 14.72 6.13
N VAL A 233 -1.98 15.37 5.98
CA VAL A 233 -3.03 15.03 5.01
C VAL A 233 -3.23 16.13 3.99
N GLU A 234 -3.45 15.74 2.72
CA GLU A 234 -3.75 16.69 1.64
C GLU A 234 -5.15 17.27 1.83
N VAL A 235 -5.32 18.55 1.51
CA VAL A 235 -6.62 19.24 1.54
C VAL A 235 -6.84 20.01 0.24
N HIS A 236 -8.11 20.20 -0.13
CA HIS A 236 -8.46 20.94 -1.33
C HIS A 236 -8.21 22.45 -1.20
N SER A 237 -7.91 23.10 -2.30
CA SER A 237 -7.55 24.53 -2.38
C SER A 237 -8.58 25.51 -1.80
N PRO A 238 -9.91 25.28 -1.80
CA PRO A 238 -10.86 26.18 -1.18
C PRO A 238 -10.96 26.05 0.35
N THR A 239 -10.26 25.08 0.97
CA THR A 239 -10.29 24.90 2.42
C THR A 239 -9.90 26.18 3.13
N THR A 240 -10.73 26.64 4.08
CA THR A 240 -10.60 27.94 4.73
C THR A 240 -9.86 27.83 6.06
N VAL A 241 -8.92 28.77 6.27
CA VAL A 241 -8.06 28.84 7.47
C VAL A 241 -7.86 30.26 7.96
N TRP A 242 -7.60 30.39 9.25
CA TRP A 242 -7.06 31.61 9.86
C TRP A 242 -5.54 31.53 9.85
N ARG A 243 -4.87 32.56 9.35
CA ARG A 243 -3.42 32.70 9.53
C ARG A 243 -3.10 33.05 10.98
N LEU A 244 -1.93 32.61 11.45
CA LEU A 244 -1.48 32.92 12.80
C LEU A 244 -0.31 33.88 12.79
N THR A 245 -0.24 34.75 13.80
CA THR A 245 0.95 35.53 14.12
C THR A 245 2.04 34.63 14.70
N LYS A 246 3.23 35.17 14.94
CA LYS A 246 4.31 34.44 15.64
C LYS A 246 3.94 34.10 17.08
N SER A 247 3.08 34.90 17.72
CA SER A 247 2.53 34.65 19.06
C SER A 247 1.41 33.60 19.09
N GLY A 248 0.86 33.17 17.91
CA GLY A 248 -0.22 32.19 17.79
C GLY A 248 -1.62 32.81 17.80
N GLU A 249 -1.74 34.13 17.70
CA GLU A 249 -3.02 34.85 17.60
C GLU A 249 -3.54 34.80 16.17
N LEU A 250 -4.85 34.92 16.01
CA LEU A 250 -5.50 35.01 14.69
C LEU A 250 -5.11 36.32 14.00
N ARG A 251 -4.82 36.24 12.70
CA ARG A 251 -4.39 37.37 11.89
C ARG A 251 -5.34 37.61 10.71
N GLY A 252 -6.01 38.74 10.72
CA GLY A 252 -6.90 39.21 9.65
C GLY A 252 -8.16 38.34 9.55
N GLU A 253 -8.76 38.27 8.39
CA GLU A 253 -9.92 37.44 8.08
C GLU A 253 -9.50 36.04 7.62
N PRO A 254 -10.42 35.05 7.77
CA PRO A 254 -10.18 33.71 7.23
C PRO A 254 -10.09 33.77 5.71
N MET A 255 -9.24 32.93 5.13
CA MET A 255 -9.06 32.86 3.68
C MET A 255 -8.80 31.42 3.23
N SER A 256 -8.97 31.15 1.94
CA SER A 256 -8.64 29.84 1.40
C SER A 256 -7.15 29.52 1.50
N VAL A 257 -6.79 28.24 1.57
CA VAL A 257 -5.37 27.85 1.55
C VAL A 257 -4.68 28.26 0.24
N MET A 258 -5.44 28.40 -0.85
CA MET A 258 -4.96 28.96 -2.12
C MET A 258 -4.53 30.43 -1.94
N ASP A 259 -5.39 31.26 -1.33
CA ASP A 259 -5.08 32.68 -1.10
C ASP A 259 -3.90 32.85 -0.14
N VAL A 260 -3.81 32.00 0.89
CA VAL A 260 -2.59 31.96 1.73
C VAL A 260 -1.35 31.72 0.87
N GLY A 261 -1.43 30.80 -0.08
CA GLY A 261 -0.33 30.48 -1.00
C GLY A 261 0.07 31.67 -1.88
N HIS A 262 -0.90 32.41 -2.42
CA HIS A 262 -0.65 33.65 -3.18
C HIS A 262 0.05 34.71 -2.32
N HIS A 263 -0.44 34.96 -1.10
CA HIS A 263 0.18 35.91 -0.17
C HIS A 263 1.61 35.53 0.22
N MET A 264 1.95 34.24 0.17
CA MET A 264 3.26 33.72 0.55
C MET A 264 4.20 33.49 -0.64
N GLY A 265 3.87 33.96 -1.84
CA GLY A 265 4.62 33.70 -3.06
C GLY A 265 6.14 33.86 -2.96
N HIS A 266 6.61 34.89 -2.23
CA HIS A 266 8.04 35.17 -1.97
C HIS A 266 8.73 34.21 -0.97
N GLN A 267 7.97 33.38 -0.24
CA GLN A 267 8.48 32.45 0.78
C GLN A 267 8.70 31.04 0.27
N PHE A 268 8.30 30.76 -0.98
CA PHE A 268 8.58 29.46 -1.59
C PHE A 268 10.08 29.26 -1.77
N ARG A 269 10.55 28.07 -1.41
CA ARG A 269 11.95 27.64 -1.60
C ARG A 269 11.96 26.26 -2.22
N LYS A 270 12.90 26.03 -3.11
CA LYS A 270 13.08 24.72 -3.75
C LYS A 270 13.58 23.70 -2.73
N VAL A 271 12.89 22.56 -2.63
CA VAL A 271 13.23 21.45 -1.75
C VAL A 271 13.35 20.19 -2.58
N THR A 272 14.46 19.49 -2.46
CA THR A 272 14.67 18.16 -3.01
C THR A 272 14.39 17.14 -1.91
N TRP A 273 13.49 16.19 -2.16
CA TRP A 273 13.12 15.16 -1.17
C TRP A 273 13.64 13.77 -1.50
N ARG A 274 13.96 13.49 -2.76
CA ARG A 274 14.46 12.18 -3.20
C ARG A 274 15.28 12.31 -4.48
N GLU A 275 16.23 11.39 -4.66
CA GLU A 275 16.84 11.13 -5.95
C GLU A 275 16.04 10.03 -6.65
N GLY A 276 15.51 10.33 -7.82
CA GLY A 276 14.79 9.38 -8.66
C GLY A 276 15.71 8.86 -9.77
N THR A 277 15.27 7.82 -10.47
CA THR A 277 16.02 7.23 -11.62
C THR A 277 16.23 8.22 -12.78
N LYS A 278 15.37 9.24 -12.90
CA LYS A 278 15.44 10.29 -13.92
C LYS A 278 16.03 11.62 -13.39
N GLY A 279 16.60 11.63 -12.18
CA GLY A 279 17.17 12.81 -11.55
C GLY A 279 16.52 13.19 -10.20
N LYS A 280 16.90 14.34 -9.65
CA LYS A 280 16.41 14.83 -8.36
C LYS A 280 14.93 15.20 -8.43
N MET A 281 14.13 14.66 -7.51
CA MET A 281 12.74 15.07 -7.34
C MET A 281 12.68 16.29 -6.43
N SER A 282 12.33 17.43 -7.01
CA SER A 282 12.28 18.72 -6.31
C SER A 282 11.08 19.54 -6.76
N SER A 283 10.61 20.42 -5.89
CA SER A 283 9.55 21.39 -6.18
C SER A 283 9.71 22.59 -5.23
N TRP A 284 8.89 23.62 -5.39
CA TRP A 284 8.89 24.80 -4.53
C TRP A 284 7.88 24.62 -3.40
N PHE A 285 8.30 24.88 -2.17
CA PHE A 285 7.45 24.73 -0.99
C PHE A 285 7.49 25.98 -0.12
N ALA A 286 6.31 26.35 0.40
CA ALA A 286 6.14 27.29 1.49
C ALA A 286 5.38 26.63 2.63
N SER A 287 5.56 27.13 3.86
CA SER A 287 4.80 26.64 5.01
C SER A 287 4.57 27.75 6.03
N CYS A 288 3.39 27.74 6.65
CA CYS A 288 3.03 28.64 7.76
C CYS A 288 2.16 27.92 8.77
N ARG A 289 1.96 28.52 9.93
CA ARG A 289 1.00 28.04 10.93
C ARG A 289 -0.36 28.66 10.65
N VAL A 290 -1.39 27.82 10.72
CA VAL A 290 -2.78 28.22 10.51
C VAL A 290 -3.67 27.53 11.54
N ARG A 291 -4.87 28.06 11.72
CA ARG A 291 -5.95 27.45 12.46
C ARG A 291 -7.12 27.20 11.51
N VAL A 292 -7.66 26.00 11.53
CA VAL A 292 -8.74 25.62 10.61
C VAL A 292 -10.03 26.34 11.00
N VAL A 293 -10.87 26.69 10.03
CA VAL A 293 -12.18 27.32 10.30
C VAL A 293 -13.21 26.24 10.62
N LYS A 294 -14.03 26.47 11.64
CA LYS A 294 -15.20 25.62 11.93
C LYS A 294 -16.30 25.82 10.90
N HIS A 295 -16.69 24.77 10.23
CA HIS A 295 -17.75 24.83 9.21
C HIS A 295 -19.12 25.24 9.76
N THR A 296 -19.42 24.93 11.04
CA THR A 296 -20.76 25.14 11.64
C THR A 296 -20.97 26.51 12.29
N ALA A 297 -19.92 27.30 12.55
CA ALA A 297 -20.01 28.56 13.30
C ALA A 297 -19.15 29.69 12.78
N GLY A 298 -18.43 29.52 11.67
CA GLY A 298 -17.53 30.52 11.09
C GLY A 298 -16.33 30.93 11.97
N GLY A 299 -16.23 30.35 13.19
CA GLY A 299 -15.12 30.60 14.11
C GLY A 299 -13.91 29.70 13.82
N ALA A 300 -12.79 30.00 14.53
CA ALA A 300 -11.62 29.13 14.48
C ALA A 300 -11.86 27.81 15.22
N ASP A 301 -11.42 26.69 14.65
CA ASP A 301 -11.29 25.43 15.36
C ASP A 301 -10.09 25.51 16.32
N ASP A 302 -10.01 24.63 17.30
CA ASP A 302 -8.83 24.44 18.14
C ASP A 302 -7.68 23.75 17.39
N GLU A 303 -7.93 23.28 16.16
CA GLU A 303 -6.96 22.61 15.30
C GLU A 303 -5.93 23.57 14.72
N GLU A 304 -4.80 23.70 15.42
CA GLU A 304 -3.64 24.46 14.95
C GLU A 304 -2.67 23.55 14.21
N VAL A 305 -2.44 23.80 12.92
CA VAL A 305 -1.64 22.95 12.03
C VAL A 305 -0.57 23.73 11.27
N SER A 306 0.43 23.03 10.76
CA SER A 306 1.28 23.56 9.69
C SER A 306 0.56 23.37 8.36
N LEU A 307 0.31 24.45 7.63
CA LEU A 307 -0.07 24.42 6.23
C LEU A 307 1.23 24.33 5.42
N LEU A 308 1.42 23.22 4.69
CA LEU A 308 2.47 23.09 3.69
C LEU A 308 1.84 23.24 2.30
N MET A 309 2.49 24.00 1.43
CA MET A 309 2.01 24.31 0.08
C MET A 309 3.10 23.98 -0.93
N GLU A 310 2.73 23.35 -2.04
CA GLU A 310 3.63 23.01 -3.15
C GLU A 310 3.27 23.79 -4.41
N ARG A 311 4.27 24.35 -5.03
CA ARG A 311 4.19 24.95 -6.36
C ARG A 311 5.21 24.27 -7.26
N PRO A 312 4.78 23.43 -8.23
CA PRO A 312 5.67 22.79 -9.19
C PRO A 312 6.47 23.80 -10.03
N ASP A 313 7.60 23.33 -10.59
CA ASP A 313 8.37 24.17 -11.53
C ASP A 313 7.48 24.55 -12.74
N GLY A 314 7.48 25.83 -13.10
CA GLY A 314 6.67 26.39 -14.20
C GLY A 314 5.27 26.84 -13.79
N GLU A 315 4.77 26.47 -12.61
CA GLU A 315 3.47 26.92 -12.12
C GLU A 315 3.57 28.30 -11.44
N VAL A 316 2.54 29.13 -11.66
CA VAL A 316 2.43 30.46 -11.04
C VAL A 316 1.89 30.36 -9.61
N ALA A 317 0.95 29.44 -9.38
CA ALA A 317 0.26 29.23 -8.12
C ALA A 317 0.58 27.85 -7.51
N PRO A 318 0.43 27.70 -6.18
CA PRO A 318 0.52 26.38 -5.57
C PRO A 318 -0.64 25.49 -6.02
N THR A 319 -0.35 24.20 -6.19
CA THR A 319 -1.31 23.21 -6.69
C THR A 319 -1.70 22.17 -5.66
N LYS A 320 -0.90 22.04 -4.57
CA LYS A 320 -1.14 21.06 -3.51
C LYS A 320 -0.93 21.66 -2.13
N PHE A 321 -1.78 21.24 -1.19
CA PHE A 321 -1.88 21.77 0.16
C PHE A 321 -2.00 20.63 1.16
N TRP A 322 -1.29 20.71 2.29
CA TRP A 322 -1.37 19.71 3.36
C TRP A 322 -1.50 20.38 4.72
N PHE A 323 -2.35 19.81 5.56
CA PHE A 323 -2.35 20.08 6.99
C PHE A 323 -1.49 19.06 7.72
N ALA A 324 -0.59 19.52 8.58
CA ALA A 324 0.29 18.67 9.36
C ALA A 324 0.34 19.09 10.84
N THR A 325 0.14 18.10 11.74
CA THR A 325 0.20 18.28 13.20
C THR A 325 1.58 17.97 13.78
N LEU A 326 2.60 17.80 12.96
CA LEU A 326 3.96 17.55 13.42
C LEU A 326 4.45 18.71 14.31
N PRO A 327 5.43 18.47 15.21
CA PRO A 327 5.94 19.48 16.12
C PRO A 327 6.29 20.80 15.43
N LYS A 328 6.00 21.94 16.08
CA LYS A 328 6.22 23.30 15.52
C LYS A 328 7.65 23.54 15.00
N LYS A 329 8.65 22.87 15.59
CA LYS A 329 10.06 22.96 15.19
C LYS A 329 10.42 22.05 14.00
N THR A 330 9.47 21.30 13.43
CA THR A 330 9.73 20.41 12.28
C THR A 330 10.18 21.24 11.08
N SER A 331 11.34 20.91 10.52
CA SER A 331 11.87 21.63 9.36
C SER A 331 10.99 21.43 8.13
N LYS A 332 10.94 22.46 7.25
CA LYS A 332 10.22 22.37 5.97
C LYS A 332 10.64 21.15 5.16
N LYS A 333 11.93 20.84 5.10
CA LYS A 333 12.44 19.64 4.41
C LYS A 333 11.84 18.36 5.00
N ARG A 334 11.74 18.25 6.33
CA ARG A 334 11.13 17.06 6.96
C ARG A 334 9.64 16.96 6.66
N LEU A 335 8.88 18.08 6.70
CA LEU A 335 7.48 18.11 6.29
C LEU A 335 7.30 17.62 4.86
N VAL A 336 8.12 18.13 3.92
CA VAL A 336 8.10 17.71 2.52
C VAL A 336 8.40 16.21 2.38
N CYS A 337 9.45 15.71 3.04
CA CYS A 337 9.78 14.29 3.00
C CYS A 337 8.61 13.42 3.49
N VAL A 338 7.95 13.83 4.58
CA VAL A 338 6.82 13.08 5.15
C VAL A 338 5.64 13.01 4.18
N VAL A 339 5.16 14.15 3.67
CA VAL A 339 3.98 14.15 2.77
C VAL A 339 4.25 13.42 1.46
N LYS A 340 5.50 13.40 1.02
CA LYS A 340 5.89 12.71 -0.22
C LYS A 340 6.02 11.19 -0.08
N GLU A 341 5.97 10.62 1.14
CA GLU A 341 5.99 9.16 1.35
C GLU A 341 4.71 8.46 0.84
N ARG A 342 3.60 9.18 0.64
CA ARG A 342 2.33 8.60 0.17
C ARG A 342 2.47 7.83 -1.17
N TYR A 343 3.40 8.23 -2.05
CA TYR A 343 3.65 7.52 -3.32
C TYR A 343 3.92 6.02 -3.16
N ARG A 344 4.36 5.58 -1.97
CA ARG A 344 4.68 4.17 -1.70
C ARG A 344 3.45 3.28 -1.80
N THR A 345 2.29 3.79 -1.38
CA THR A 345 1.03 3.03 -1.48
C THR A 345 0.62 2.84 -2.93
N GLU A 346 0.79 3.85 -3.78
CA GLU A 346 0.53 3.73 -5.22
C GLU A 346 1.45 2.66 -5.85
N ARG A 347 2.71 2.61 -5.44
CA ARG A 347 3.64 1.57 -5.87
C ARG A 347 3.23 0.19 -5.34
N ALA A 348 2.80 0.09 -4.07
CA ALA A 348 2.29 -1.15 -3.52
C ALA A 348 1.10 -1.69 -4.31
N TYR A 349 0.16 -0.84 -4.69
CA TYR A 349 -0.98 -1.26 -5.52
C TYR A 349 -0.55 -1.81 -6.88
N GLN A 350 0.46 -1.21 -7.51
CA GLN A 350 1.00 -1.73 -8.76
C GLN A 350 1.59 -3.12 -8.57
N ASP A 351 2.41 -3.32 -7.53
CA ASP A 351 3.04 -4.60 -7.24
C ASP A 351 1.99 -5.66 -6.80
N LEU A 352 1.02 -5.29 -5.96
CA LEU A 352 -0.05 -6.20 -5.51
C LEU A 352 -0.96 -6.65 -6.66
N LYS A 353 -1.33 -5.74 -7.58
CA LYS A 353 -2.16 -6.07 -8.73
C LYS A 353 -1.38 -6.83 -9.80
N GLY A 354 -0.20 -6.30 -10.20
CA GLY A 354 0.60 -6.88 -11.27
C GLY A 354 1.22 -8.22 -10.90
N GLU A 355 1.77 -8.33 -9.67
CA GLU A 355 2.55 -9.51 -9.28
C GLU A 355 1.74 -10.54 -8.50
N LEU A 356 0.77 -10.12 -7.68
CA LEU A 356 0.01 -11.00 -6.79
C LEU A 356 -1.48 -11.12 -7.14
N GLY A 357 -1.96 -10.39 -8.16
CA GLY A 357 -3.33 -10.51 -8.64
C GLY A 357 -4.38 -9.97 -7.66
N LEU A 358 -4.09 -8.89 -6.93
CA LEU A 358 -5.03 -8.28 -5.98
C LEU A 358 -6.41 -7.99 -6.59
N ASP A 359 -6.49 -7.66 -7.87
CA ASP A 359 -7.71 -7.37 -8.61
C ASP A 359 -8.26 -8.58 -9.40
N HIS A 360 -7.65 -9.75 -9.26
CA HIS A 360 -8.05 -10.97 -9.98
C HIS A 360 -9.15 -11.80 -9.29
N PHE A 361 -9.70 -11.32 -8.17
CA PHE A 361 -10.81 -12.01 -7.52
C PHE A 361 -12.08 -11.92 -8.38
N GLU A 362 -12.62 -13.07 -8.76
CA GLU A 362 -13.80 -13.21 -9.63
C GLU A 362 -15.08 -13.55 -8.84
N GLY A 363 -14.94 -13.86 -7.55
CA GLY A 363 -16.07 -14.14 -6.68
C GLY A 363 -16.96 -12.91 -6.43
N ARG A 364 -18.17 -13.20 -5.90
CA ARG A 364 -19.21 -12.18 -5.71
C ARG A 364 -19.50 -11.86 -4.25
N THR A 365 -18.97 -12.68 -3.31
CA THR A 365 -19.31 -12.59 -1.89
C THR A 365 -18.41 -11.61 -1.13
N PHE A 366 -18.95 -11.00 -0.09
CA PHE A 366 -18.23 -10.09 0.79
C PHE A 366 -17.05 -10.80 1.48
N ARG A 367 -17.30 -11.97 2.06
CA ARG A 367 -16.27 -12.79 2.69
C ARG A 367 -15.17 -13.17 1.72
N GLY A 368 -15.53 -13.67 0.52
CA GLY A 368 -14.55 -14.09 -0.48
C GLY A 368 -13.61 -12.98 -0.92
N TRP A 369 -14.12 -11.73 -1.03
CA TRP A 369 -13.28 -10.58 -1.34
C TRP A 369 -12.25 -10.33 -0.24
N HIS A 370 -12.68 -10.31 1.04
CA HIS A 370 -11.77 -10.08 2.18
C HIS A 370 -10.75 -11.22 2.34
N HIS A 371 -11.16 -12.46 2.15
CA HIS A 371 -10.28 -13.62 2.19
C HIS A 371 -9.20 -13.55 1.09
N HIS A 372 -9.61 -13.25 -0.15
CA HIS A 372 -8.65 -13.07 -1.25
C HIS A 372 -7.63 -11.96 -0.94
N VAL A 373 -8.12 -10.79 -0.57
CA VAL A 373 -7.25 -9.65 -0.21
C VAL A 373 -6.30 -10.03 0.92
N SER A 374 -6.77 -10.69 1.96
CA SER A 374 -5.94 -11.11 3.10
C SER A 374 -4.86 -12.12 2.71
N ALA A 375 -5.16 -13.05 1.81
CA ALA A 375 -4.16 -13.96 1.25
C ALA A 375 -3.09 -13.21 0.44
N VAL A 376 -3.51 -12.25 -0.40
CA VAL A 376 -2.58 -11.41 -1.19
C VAL A 376 -1.68 -10.57 -0.27
N LEU A 377 -2.25 -9.91 0.75
CA LEU A 377 -1.47 -9.12 1.72
C LEU A 377 -0.49 -9.99 2.49
N SER A 378 -0.88 -11.22 2.85
CA SER A 378 0.01 -12.18 3.53
C SER A 378 1.20 -12.56 2.65
N CYS A 379 0.99 -12.81 1.36
CA CYS A 379 2.08 -13.07 0.42
C CYS A 379 3.02 -11.87 0.31
N PHE A 380 2.46 -10.67 0.17
CA PHE A 380 3.26 -9.44 0.08
C PHE A 380 4.07 -9.17 1.34
N ALA A 381 3.46 -9.36 2.53
CA ALA A 381 4.13 -9.21 3.83
C ALA A 381 5.33 -10.14 3.98
N PHE A 382 5.21 -11.41 3.56
CA PHE A 382 6.33 -12.35 3.52
C PHE A 382 7.45 -11.85 2.60
N ILE A 383 7.12 -11.40 1.37
CA ILE A 383 8.10 -10.89 0.41
C ILE A 383 8.83 -9.67 0.98
N VAL A 384 8.12 -8.74 1.62
CA VAL A 384 8.70 -7.56 2.25
C VAL A 384 9.62 -7.95 3.42
N ALA A 385 9.21 -8.92 4.26
CA ALA A 385 10.05 -9.43 5.35
C ALA A 385 11.36 -10.04 4.82
N GLU A 386 11.30 -10.88 3.78
CA GLU A 386 12.48 -11.47 3.16
C GLU A 386 13.39 -10.41 2.52
N LYS A 387 12.81 -9.40 1.88
CA LYS A 387 13.55 -8.27 1.32
C LYS A 387 14.25 -7.47 2.42
N ALA A 388 13.54 -7.10 3.49
CA ALA A 388 14.12 -6.39 4.62
C ALA A 388 15.28 -7.17 5.27
N ARG A 389 15.15 -8.49 5.37
CA ARG A 389 16.19 -9.38 5.92
C ARG A 389 17.45 -9.43 5.06
N ARG A 390 17.31 -9.54 3.73
CA ARG A 390 18.44 -9.64 2.77
C ARG A 390 19.33 -8.39 2.76
N PHE A 391 18.74 -7.22 2.97
CA PHE A 391 19.46 -5.94 3.01
C PHE A 391 19.91 -5.54 4.42
N SER A 392 19.89 -6.45 5.39
CA SER A 392 20.37 -6.22 6.76
C SER A 392 21.89 -5.94 6.77
N PRO A 393 22.39 -4.98 7.57
CA PRO A 393 23.83 -4.73 7.73
C PRO A 393 24.63 -5.99 8.11
N ARG A 394 24.02 -6.90 8.90
CA ARG A 394 24.62 -8.21 9.23
C ARG A 394 24.81 -9.08 7.98
N SER A 395 23.89 -9.07 7.02
CA SER A 395 24.04 -9.85 5.78
C SER A 395 25.09 -9.25 4.83
N GLN A 396 25.29 -7.95 4.88
CA GLN A 396 26.37 -7.28 4.13
C GLN A 396 27.74 -7.56 4.76
N LEU A 397 27.84 -7.54 6.11
CA LEU A 397 29.06 -7.92 6.82
C LEU A 397 29.41 -9.40 6.61
N GLN A 398 28.44 -10.30 6.62
CA GLN A 398 28.66 -11.71 6.31
C GLN A 398 29.10 -11.93 4.84
N LYS A 399 28.53 -11.18 3.91
CA LYS A 399 28.93 -11.24 2.50
C LYS A 399 30.33 -10.68 2.28
N SER A 400 30.69 -9.55 2.92
CA SER A 400 32.04 -9.00 2.84
C SER A 400 33.07 -9.92 3.51
N GLN A 401 32.75 -10.49 4.67
CA GLN A 401 33.61 -11.47 5.33
C GLN A 401 33.77 -12.78 4.54
N LEU A 402 32.69 -13.21 3.85
CA LEU A 402 32.76 -14.37 2.96
C LEU A 402 33.59 -14.05 1.70
N GLN A 403 33.45 -12.87 1.11
CA GLN A 403 34.27 -12.42 0.00
C GLN A 403 35.75 -12.26 0.39
N GLU A 404 36.04 -11.70 1.57
CA GLU A 404 37.41 -11.65 2.10
C GLU A 404 37.99 -13.04 2.37
N ARG A 405 37.19 -13.99 2.86
CA ARG A 405 37.63 -15.38 3.04
C ARG A 405 37.89 -16.08 1.72
N LEU A 406 37.05 -15.86 0.71
CA LEU A 406 37.26 -16.39 -0.63
C LEU A 406 38.52 -15.78 -1.31
N GLN A 407 38.72 -14.45 -1.17
CA GLN A 407 39.93 -13.77 -1.70
C GLN A 407 41.21 -14.21 -0.95
N LYS A 408 41.13 -14.56 0.34
CA LYS A 408 42.24 -15.10 1.10
C LYS A 408 42.51 -16.58 0.81
N ALA A 409 41.49 -17.32 0.32
CA ALA A 409 41.66 -18.71 -0.12
C ALA A 409 42.31 -18.81 -1.52
N ASP A 410 42.19 -17.77 -2.34
CA ASP A 410 42.81 -17.64 -3.65
C ASP A 410 44.20 -16.96 -3.60
N GLY A 411 44.90 -17.07 -2.48
CA GLY A 411 46.30 -16.63 -2.34
C GLY A 411 47.21 -17.35 -3.33
N PRO A 412 48.33 -16.75 -3.75
CA PRO A 412 49.06 -17.15 -4.94
C PRO A 412 49.72 -18.54 -4.77
N HIS A 413 49.13 -19.56 -5.37
CA HIS A 413 49.85 -20.77 -5.71
C HIS A 413 50.74 -20.47 -6.91
N GLN A 414 52.03 -20.34 -6.65
CA GLN A 414 53.07 -20.36 -7.70
C GLN A 414 53.14 -21.74 -8.36
N GLY A 415 52.95 -21.77 -9.64
CA GLY A 415 53.54 -22.74 -10.55
C GLY A 415 52.77 -24.01 -10.85
N ALA A 416 52.04 -23.99 -11.95
CA ALA A 416 52.12 -25.03 -13.00
C ALA A 416 51.32 -24.56 -14.22
N ALA A 417 52.00 -24.53 -15.37
CA ALA A 417 51.43 -24.22 -16.67
C ALA A 417 50.51 -25.34 -17.16
N GLY A 418 49.41 -24.99 -17.79
CA GLY A 418 48.71 -25.91 -18.67
C GLY A 418 47.18 -25.94 -18.57
N ALA A 419 46.57 -25.46 -19.64
CA ALA A 419 45.19 -25.64 -20.08
C ALA A 419 44.15 -24.56 -19.73
N PRO A 420 43.41 -24.03 -20.71
CA PRO A 420 42.42 -23.00 -20.52
C PRO A 420 41.11 -23.60 -20.00
N LEU A 421 40.65 -23.09 -18.85
CA LEU A 421 39.34 -23.37 -18.28
C LEU A 421 38.25 -22.61 -19.04
N PRO A 422 37.04 -23.18 -19.20
CA PRO A 422 35.94 -22.54 -19.89
C PRO A 422 35.38 -21.37 -19.08
N ARG A 423 35.08 -20.29 -19.79
CA ARG A 423 34.44 -19.08 -19.26
C ARG A 423 33.10 -19.41 -18.60
N LEU A 424 33.01 -19.33 -17.28
CA LEU A 424 31.77 -19.31 -16.54
C LEU A 424 31.10 -17.93 -16.72
N LEU A 425 29.95 -17.97 -17.32
CA LEU A 425 29.06 -16.85 -17.60
C LEU A 425 28.73 -16.07 -16.30
N HIS A 426 29.04 -14.79 -16.31
CA HIS A 426 28.51 -13.82 -15.35
C HIS A 426 27.00 -13.74 -15.52
N HIS A 427 26.24 -14.32 -14.62
CA HIS A 427 24.82 -14.04 -14.47
C HIS A 427 24.65 -12.63 -13.89
N ARG A 428 24.44 -11.67 -14.77
CA ARG A 428 23.86 -10.38 -14.43
C ARG A 428 22.43 -10.60 -13.96
N ALA A 429 22.08 -10.00 -12.83
CA ALA A 429 20.70 -9.86 -12.39
C ALA A 429 19.83 -9.26 -13.52
N PRO A 430 18.61 -9.77 -13.75
CA PRO A 430 17.74 -9.24 -14.77
C PRO A 430 17.39 -7.78 -14.45
N ARG A 431 17.82 -6.86 -15.29
CA ARG A 431 17.27 -5.51 -15.36
C ARG A 431 15.90 -5.62 -16.01
N LEU A 432 14.85 -5.31 -15.29
CA LEU A 432 13.55 -5.03 -15.88
C LEU A 432 13.68 -3.88 -16.88
N ARG A 433 13.67 -4.23 -18.16
CA ARG A 433 13.51 -3.27 -19.27
C ARG A 433 12.03 -2.90 -19.34
N THR A 434 11.71 -1.69 -19.00
CA THR A 434 10.48 -1.03 -19.44
C THR A 434 10.71 -0.50 -20.85
N ASP A 435 10.28 -1.24 -21.86
CA ASP A 435 10.16 -0.74 -23.23
C ASP A 435 8.83 -0.02 -23.39
N HIS A 436 8.88 1.32 -23.26
CA HIS A 436 7.83 2.21 -23.75
C HIS A 436 8.21 2.68 -25.14
N ARG A 437 7.82 1.95 -26.17
CA ARG A 437 7.67 2.49 -27.54
C ARG A 437 6.52 1.78 -28.26
N HIS A 438 5.70 2.63 -28.89
CA HIS A 438 4.60 2.38 -29.84
C HIS A 438 3.21 2.17 -29.23
N LEU A 439 2.50 3.30 -29.24
CA LEU A 439 1.13 3.41 -29.74
C LEU A 439 0.79 4.90 -29.86
N ALA A 440 1.28 5.50 -30.95
CA ALA A 440 0.71 6.69 -31.53
C ALA A 440 0.54 6.37 -33.03
N SER A 441 -0.69 6.06 -33.43
CA SER A 441 -1.24 6.41 -34.73
C SER A 441 -2.52 5.59 -35.01
N ALA A 442 -3.48 6.31 -35.56
CA ALA A 442 -4.67 5.86 -36.25
C ALA A 442 -5.99 5.94 -35.45
N MET A 443 -6.54 7.17 -35.38
CA MET A 443 -7.99 7.35 -35.55
C MET A 443 -8.31 7.29 -37.07
N PRO A 444 -9.45 6.72 -37.48
CA PRO A 444 -10.25 7.29 -38.58
C PRO A 444 -11.50 7.97 -38.00
N LEU A 445 -11.70 9.19 -38.45
CA LEU A 445 -12.97 9.88 -38.50
C LEU A 445 -13.97 9.12 -39.38
N LEU A 446 -15.24 9.07 -38.99
CA LEU A 446 -16.41 9.18 -39.85
C LEU A 446 -17.69 8.60 -39.19
N PRO A 447 -18.86 9.02 -39.70
CA PRO A 447 -19.42 10.39 -39.84
C PRO A 447 -20.45 10.67 -38.75
#